data_c2188b93d8fcad9cbe6e8ae604a3c187
#
_entry.id   c2188b93d8fcad9cbe6e8ae604a3c187
#
_cell.length_a   1.000
_cell.length_b   1.000
_cell.length_c   1.000
_cell.angle_alpha   90.00
_cell.angle_beta   90.00
_cell.angle_gamma   90.00
#
_symmetry.space_group_name_H-M   'P 1'
#
loop_
_entity.id
_entity.type
_entity.pdbx_description
1 polymer ?
#
loop_
_entity_poly.entity_id
_entity_poly.type
_entity_poly.pdbx_seq_one_letter_code
_entity_poly.pdbx_strand_id
1 'polypeptide(L)'
;MADKRQQRRIKRRLMVRYGERELTQSGFTGDVSTSGLFIISSSLPRLDTRLHIQLFVEPERCVFFEGEVRRHKLVPAELRTVERGGFGVRLLSPREVLSSALDQALRVPHFELNYRMRTAFQQAYEREFRMGAAFVSTTQQLPRDAHVVLGLVLEFSGQVVELEAQVVQVFPPQEGSEAVVGLALLFTDRARAESLLRPWLGQG
;
A
#
# COMPACT_ATOMS: atom_id res chain seq x y z
N MET A 1 11.35 20.08 -20.20
CA MET A 1 12.28 19.97 -19.05
C MET A 1 12.44 18.51 -18.71
N ALA A 2 13.62 17.92 -18.92
CA ALA A 2 13.87 16.53 -18.59
C ALA A 2 13.82 16.33 -17.06
N ASP A 3 13.08 15.34 -16.61
CA ASP A 3 13.00 14.98 -15.18
C ASP A 3 14.39 14.53 -14.69
N LYS A 4 15.04 15.37 -13.89
CA LYS A 4 16.38 15.11 -13.30
C LYS A 4 16.37 14.00 -12.22
N ARG A 5 15.32 13.22 -12.10
CA ARG A 5 15.22 12.16 -11.10
C ARG A 5 15.97 10.93 -11.57
N GLN A 6 17.14 10.70 -11.00
CA GLN A 6 18.00 9.54 -11.30
C GLN A 6 17.45 8.18 -10.84
N GLN A 7 16.30 8.11 -10.13
CA GLN A 7 15.81 6.88 -9.52
C GLN A 7 14.31 6.71 -9.71
N ARG A 8 13.92 5.50 -10.13
CA ARG A 8 12.52 5.10 -10.28
C ARG A 8 11.83 5.11 -8.92
N ARG A 9 10.72 5.82 -8.80
CA ARG A 9 9.82 5.78 -7.64
C ARG A 9 8.71 4.78 -7.90
N ILE A 10 8.43 3.99 -6.89
CA ILE A 10 7.40 2.98 -6.93
C ILE A 10 6.27 3.45 -6.04
N LYS A 11 5.09 3.55 -6.59
CA LYS A 11 3.87 3.82 -5.84
C LYS A 11 3.46 2.52 -5.17
N ARG A 12 3.61 2.45 -3.86
CA ARG A 12 3.13 1.34 -3.03
C ARG A 12 2.78 1.87 -1.65
N ARG A 13 1.66 1.42 -1.11
CA ARG A 13 1.25 1.71 0.25
C ARG A 13 1.78 0.64 1.18
N LEU A 14 2.83 0.97 1.89
CA LEU A 14 3.40 0.17 2.94
C LEU A 14 3.18 0.88 4.26
N MET A 15 2.82 0.15 5.30
CA MET A 15 2.72 0.72 6.65
C MET A 15 4.10 1.18 7.11
N VAL A 16 4.14 2.33 7.76
CA VAL A 16 5.37 2.90 8.32
C VAL A 16 5.11 3.41 9.73
N ARG A 17 6.04 3.11 10.64
CA ARG A 17 6.14 3.77 11.94
C ARG A 17 7.37 4.66 11.95
N TYR A 18 7.28 5.80 12.59
CA TYR A 18 8.39 6.76 12.62
C TYR A 18 8.36 7.64 13.88
N GLY A 19 9.50 8.25 14.17
CA GLY A 19 9.67 9.21 15.25
C GLY A 19 11.12 9.65 15.43
N GLU A 20 11.36 10.69 16.22
CA GLU A 20 12.70 11.24 16.45
C GLU A 20 13.55 10.36 17.37
N ARG A 21 12.94 9.71 18.35
CA ARG A 21 13.57 8.79 19.30
C ARG A 21 12.83 7.46 19.36
N GLU A 22 11.52 7.51 19.47
CA GLU A 22 10.63 6.37 19.55
C GLU A 22 9.66 6.37 18.37
N LEU A 23 9.26 5.20 17.90
CA LEU A 23 8.34 5.03 16.77
C LEU A 23 6.88 5.27 17.18
N THR A 24 6.57 6.47 17.64
CA THR A 24 5.26 6.84 18.21
C THR A 24 4.23 7.23 17.16
N GLN A 25 4.67 7.56 15.95
CA GLN A 25 3.80 7.97 14.85
C GLN A 25 3.67 6.85 13.82
N SER A 26 2.53 6.82 13.13
CA SER A 26 2.31 5.88 12.03
C SER A 26 1.76 6.59 10.79
N GLY A 27 1.95 5.97 9.65
CA GLY A 27 1.46 6.44 8.37
C GLY A 27 1.63 5.37 7.30
N PHE A 28 1.48 5.79 6.05
CA PHE A 28 1.67 4.90 4.89
C PHE A 28 2.59 5.57 3.88
N THR A 29 3.33 4.76 3.13
CA THR A 29 4.07 5.29 2.00
C THR A 29 3.12 5.69 0.86
N GLY A 30 3.41 6.82 0.21
CA GLY A 30 2.77 7.21 -1.05
C GLY A 30 3.61 6.77 -2.25
N ASP A 31 4.92 6.89 -2.10
CA ASP A 31 5.92 6.36 -3.02
C ASP A 31 7.22 6.03 -2.26
N VAL A 32 7.98 5.09 -2.79
CA VAL A 32 9.28 4.65 -2.25
C VAL A 32 10.31 4.56 -3.35
N SER A 33 11.55 4.89 -3.03
CA SER A 33 12.72 4.71 -3.89
C SER A 33 13.94 4.33 -3.05
N THR A 34 15.02 3.91 -3.66
CA THR A 34 16.28 3.59 -2.95
C THR A 34 16.94 4.78 -2.24
N SER A 35 16.49 6.03 -2.50
CA SER A 35 17.01 7.24 -1.86
C SER A 35 16.07 7.89 -0.86
N GLY A 36 14.84 7.39 -0.73
CA GLY A 36 13.86 7.94 0.20
C GLY A 36 12.43 7.55 -0.13
N LEU A 37 11.50 8.06 0.66
CA LEU A 37 10.07 7.75 0.55
C LEU A 37 9.23 9.00 0.84
N PHE A 38 7.99 8.96 0.38
CA PHE A 38 6.97 9.91 0.79
C PHE A 38 6.04 9.22 1.80
N ILE A 39 5.89 9.81 2.99
CA ILE A 39 5.01 9.31 4.04
C ILE A 39 3.72 10.13 4.03
N ILE A 40 2.60 9.45 3.83
CA ILE A 40 1.25 10.00 3.98
C ILE A 40 0.91 9.96 5.46
N SER A 41 0.75 11.14 6.06
CA SER A 41 0.41 11.29 7.47
C SER A 41 -0.22 12.66 7.72
N SER A 42 -1.05 12.75 8.75
CA SER A 42 -1.55 14.03 9.28
C SER A 42 -0.54 14.72 10.21
N SER A 43 0.38 13.96 10.80
CA SER A 43 1.48 14.49 11.60
C SER A 43 2.64 14.84 10.69
N LEU A 44 3.06 16.11 10.72
CA LEU A 44 4.15 16.61 9.88
C LEU A 44 5.33 17.01 10.78
N PRO A 45 6.37 16.16 10.90
CA PRO A 45 7.60 16.54 11.60
C PRO A 45 8.26 17.75 10.95
N ARG A 46 9.02 18.53 11.71
CA ARG A 46 9.73 19.70 11.16
C ARG A 46 10.69 19.32 10.04
N LEU A 47 10.94 20.25 9.12
CA LEU A 47 11.96 20.07 8.08
C LEU A 47 13.34 19.84 8.75
N ASP A 48 14.17 19.09 8.06
CA ASP A 48 15.52 18.69 8.48
C ASP A 48 15.58 17.85 9.78
N THR A 49 14.42 17.45 10.32
CA THR A 49 14.35 16.51 11.45
C THR A 49 14.82 15.12 11.02
N ARG A 50 15.69 14.49 11.82
CA ARG A 50 16.05 13.07 11.67
C ARG A 50 14.99 12.19 12.32
N LEU A 51 14.58 11.17 11.59
CA LEU A 51 13.58 10.20 12.02
C LEU A 51 14.16 8.79 11.96
N HIS A 52 13.89 8.02 13.00
CA HIS A 52 13.94 6.57 12.94
C HIS A 52 12.67 6.07 12.25
N ILE A 53 12.82 5.16 11.31
CA ILE A 53 11.73 4.68 10.47
C ILE A 53 11.75 3.17 10.44
N GLN A 54 10.58 2.59 10.71
CA GLN A 54 10.27 1.18 10.55
C GLN A 54 9.28 1.05 9.39
N LEU A 55 9.72 0.45 8.30
CA LEU A 55 8.90 0.21 7.11
C LEU A 55 8.52 -1.27 7.05
N PHE A 56 7.24 -1.57 7.03
CA PHE A 56 6.72 -2.93 6.88
C PHE A 56 6.61 -3.25 5.39
N VAL A 57 7.51 -4.09 4.90
CA VAL A 57 7.55 -4.53 3.50
C VAL A 57 6.61 -5.70 3.24
N GLU A 58 6.29 -6.45 4.31
CA GLU A 58 5.30 -7.52 4.43
C GLU A 58 4.70 -7.47 5.85
N PRO A 59 3.56 -8.11 6.11
CA PRO A 59 2.89 -8.03 7.42
C PRO A 59 3.77 -8.34 8.63
N GLU A 60 4.70 -9.30 8.48
CA GLU A 60 5.61 -9.73 9.56
C GLU A 60 7.07 -9.35 9.31
N ARG A 61 7.35 -8.66 8.21
CA ARG A 61 8.70 -8.27 7.84
C ARG A 61 8.84 -6.77 7.73
N CYS A 62 9.74 -6.21 8.51
CA CYS A 62 10.04 -4.79 8.48
C CYS A 62 11.53 -4.53 8.32
N VAL A 63 11.85 -3.34 7.84
CA VAL A 63 13.20 -2.79 7.78
C VAL A 63 13.28 -1.51 8.58
N PHE A 64 14.41 -1.33 9.26
CA PHE A 64 14.70 -0.14 10.04
C PHE A 64 15.75 0.69 9.33
N PHE A 65 15.55 1.98 9.25
CA PHE A 65 16.50 2.92 8.71
C PHE A 65 16.29 4.32 9.27
N GLU A 66 17.27 5.18 9.06
CA GLU A 66 17.18 6.60 9.39
C GLU A 66 16.92 7.43 8.14
N GLY A 67 16.14 8.48 8.31
CA GLY A 67 15.83 9.43 7.26
C GLY A 67 15.69 10.84 7.78
N GLU A 68 15.78 11.80 6.89
CA GLU A 68 15.67 13.22 7.15
C GLU A 68 14.48 13.82 6.38
N VAL A 69 13.65 14.57 7.08
CA VAL A 69 12.47 15.24 6.48
C VAL A 69 12.94 16.35 5.55
N ARG A 70 12.60 16.27 4.25
CA ARG A 70 13.09 17.22 3.23
C ARG A 70 12.02 18.12 2.67
N ARG A 71 10.75 17.74 2.77
CA ARG A 71 9.64 18.53 2.23
C ARG A 71 8.33 18.14 2.85
N HIS A 72 7.38 19.07 2.90
CA HIS A 72 5.98 18.82 3.19
C HIS A 72 5.13 18.91 1.92
N LYS A 73 4.07 18.11 1.84
CA LYS A 73 2.96 18.28 0.92
C LYS A 73 1.72 18.60 1.75
N LEU A 74 1.38 19.88 1.79
CA LEU A 74 0.12 20.33 2.39
C LEU A 74 -0.98 20.23 1.35
N VAL A 75 -2.13 19.68 1.73
CA VAL A 75 -3.31 19.58 0.86
C VAL A 75 -4.41 20.45 1.45
N PRO A 76 -4.93 21.43 0.69
CA PRO A 76 -6.08 22.25 1.08
C PRO A 76 -7.27 21.38 1.49
N ALA A 77 -8.11 21.89 2.40
CA ALA A 77 -9.21 21.12 2.97
C ALA A 77 -10.15 20.56 1.88
N GLU A 78 -10.40 21.35 0.85
CA GLU A 78 -11.27 21.02 -0.29
C GLU A 78 -10.75 19.85 -1.13
N LEU A 79 -9.43 19.66 -1.16
CA LEU A 79 -8.78 18.60 -1.97
C LEU A 79 -8.43 17.35 -1.16
N ARG A 80 -8.65 17.31 0.17
CA ARG A 80 -8.29 16.17 1.02
C ARG A 80 -9.05 14.88 0.68
N THR A 81 -10.18 14.98 0.01
CA THR A 81 -10.94 13.83 -0.49
C THR A 81 -10.29 13.18 -1.72
N VAL A 82 -9.48 13.94 -2.46
CA VAL A 82 -8.86 13.49 -3.72
C VAL A 82 -7.35 13.29 -3.56
N GLU A 83 -6.70 14.14 -2.75
CA GLU A 83 -5.27 14.10 -2.50
C GLU A 83 -4.94 13.85 -1.03
N ARG A 84 -3.79 13.23 -0.79
CA ARG A 84 -3.26 13.00 0.56
C ARG A 84 -2.04 13.88 0.81
N GLY A 85 -2.04 14.54 1.97
CA GLY A 85 -0.90 15.26 2.49
C GLY A 85 0.13 14.33 3.12
N GLY A 86 1.27 14.88 3.46
CA GLY A 86 2.35 14.14 4.08
C GLY A 86 3.71 14.82 3.91
N PHE A 87 4.77 14.05 4.04
CA PHE A 87 6.12 14.58 3.95
C PHE A 87 7.08 13.62 3.23
N GLY A 88 8.07 14.20 2.58
CA GLY A 88 9.13 13.48 1.90
C GLY A 88 10.35 13.31 2.80
N VAL A 89 10.87 12.10 2.86
CA VAL A 89 12.04 11.72 3.64
C VAL A 89 13.17 11.30 2.70
N ARG A 90 14.37 11.82 2.94
CA ARG A 90 15.62 11.37 2.33
C ARG A 90 16.25 10.30 3.23
N LEU A 91 16.66 9.19 2.65
CA LEU A 91 17.35 8.12 3.37
C LEU A 91 18.74 8.59 3.82
N LEU A 92 19.09 8.32 5.07
CA LEU A 92 20.43 8.55 5.64
C LEU A 92 21.22 7.23 5.78
N SER A 93 20.53 6.11 5.95
CA SER A 93 21.13 4.77 5.99
C SER A 93 21.63 4.33 4.59
N PRO A 94 22.52 3.32 4.52
CA PRO A 94 22.97 2.75 3.26
C PRO A 94 21.78 2.34 2.36
N ARG A 95 21.88 2.64 1.07
CA ARG A 95 20.79 2.38 0.09
C ARG A 95 20.42 0.91 -0.02
N GLU A 96 21.37 0.04 0.24
CA GLU A 96 21.26 -1.42 0.17
C GLU A 96 20.22 -1.94 1.17
N VAL A 97 20.06 -1.27 2.32
CA VAL A 97 19.05 -1.63 3.34
C VAL A 97 17.66 -1.56 2.78
N LEU A 98 17.35 -0.50 2.03
CA LEU A 98 16.03 -0.31 1.45
C LEU A 98 15.88 -1.02 0.10
N SER A 99 16.93 -1.06 -0.74
CA SER A 99 16.86 -1.69 -2.06
C SER A 99 16.59 -3.18 -1.97
N SER A 100 17.32 -3.92 -1.14
CA SER A 100 17.14 -5.37 -1.00
C SER A 100 15.75 -5.74 -0.46
N ALA A 101 15.23 -4.94 0.47
CA ALA A 101 13.89 -5.14 1.02
C ALA A 101 12.80 -4.82 -0.02
N LEU A 102 12.96 -3.76 -0.78
CA LEU A 102 12.04 -3.38 -1.85
C LEU A 102 12.09 -4.35 -3.02
N ASP A 103 13.26 -4.79 -3.45
CA ASP A 103 13.41 -5.73 -4.57
C ASP A 103 12.65 -7.04 -4.31
N GLN A 104 12.64 -7.50 -3.07
CA GLN A 104 11.87 -8.67 -2.69
C GLN A 104 10.37 -8.38 -2.62
N ALA A 105 9.97 -7.28 -1.97
CA ALA A 105 8.57 -6.87 -1.86
C ALA A 105 7.94 -6.53 -3.23
N LEU A 106 8.75 -6.12 -4.22
CA LEU A 106 8.30 -5.77 -5.57
C LEU A 106 8.23 -6.97 -6.53
N ARG A 107 8.80 -8.10 -6.17
CA ARG A 107 8.69 -9.34 -6.98
C ARG A 107 7.28 -9.92 -6.96
N VAL A 108 6.53 -9.66 -5.88
CA VAL A 108 5.14 -10.10 -5.77
C VAL A 108 4.21 -8.97 -6.31
N PRO A 109 3.40 -9.25 -7.33
CA PRO A 109 2.43 -8.29 -7.84
C PRO A 109 1.48 -7.84 -6.73
N HIS A 110 1.24 -6.53 -6.66
CA HIS A 110 0.41 -5.92 -5.62
C HIS A 110 -0.74 -5.16 -6.26
N PHE A 111 -1.96 -5.42 -5.78
CA PHE A 111 -3.18 -4.75 -6.21
C PHE A 111 -3.80 -4.00 -5.05
N GLU A 112 -4.45 -2.87 -5.31
CA GLU A 112 -5.15 -2.10 -4.29
C GLU A 112 -6.64 -1.97 -4.65
N LEU A 113 -7.51 -2.26 -3.67
CA LEU A 113 -8.93 -1.95 -3.70
C LEU A 113 -9.22 -0.88 -2.66
N ASN A 114 -9.83 0.22 -3.09
CA ASN A 114 -10.07 1.38 -2.25
C ASN A 114 -11.55 1.47 -1.85
N TYR A 115 -11.80 1.49 -0.54
CA TYR A 115 -13.13 1.62 0.05
C TYR A 115 -13.25 2.94 0.82
N ARG A 116 -13.94 3.92 0.24
CA ARG A 116 -14.20 5.22 0.88
C ARG A 116 -15.24 5.13 1.98
N MET A 117 -16.23 4.24 1.80
CA MET A 117 -17.34 4.05 2.73
C MET A 117 -17.36 2.63 3.27
N ARG A 118 -17.68 2.50 4.55
CA ARG A 118 -17.82 1.19 5.21
C ARG A 118 -18.88 0.31 4.52
N THR A 119 -19.98 0.89 4.09
CA THR A 119 -21.07 0.17 3.40
C THR A 119 -20.59 -0.49 2.10
N ALA A 120 -19.74 0.20 1.32
CA ALA A 120 -19.15 -0.37 0.11
C ALA A 120 -18.22 -1.55 0.42
N PHE A 121 -17.43 -1.43 1.50
CA PHE A 121 -16.59 -2.53 1.98
C PHE A 121 -17.43 -3.72 2.47
N GLN A 122 -18.49 -3.47 3.25
CA GLN A 122 -19.41 -4.53 3.72
C GLN A 122 -20.06 -5.28 2.54
N GLN A 123 -20.50 -4.57 1.51
CA GLN A 123 -21.06 -5.20 0.31
C GLN A 123 -20.04 -6.08 -0.43
N ALA A 124 -18.79 -5.61 -0.56
CA ALA A 124 -17.71 -6.40 -1.14
C ALA A 124 -17.38 -7.62 -0.29
N TYR A 125 -17.38 -7.46 1.05
CA TYR A 125 -17.16 -8.58 1.98
C TYR A 125 -18.19 -9.68 1.80
N GLU A 126 -19.48 -9.34 1.81
CA GLU A 126 -20.58 -10.34 1.65
C GLU A 126 -20.55 -11.01 0.28
N ARG A 127 -20.22 -10.27 -0.77
CA ARG A 127 -20.21 -10.76 -2.13
C ARG A 127 -19.00 -11.63 -2.47
N GLU A 128 -17.81 -11.27 -1.96
CA GLU A 128 -16.54 -11.84 -2.40
C GLU A 128 -15.67 -12.33 -1.23
N PHE A 129 -15.32 -11.44 -0.27
CA PHE A 129 -14.28 -11.72 0.72
C PHE A 129 -14.68 -12.80 1.71
N ARG A 130 -15.95 -12.89 2.07
CA ARG A 130 -16.50 -13.95 2.92
C ARG A 130 -16.27 -15.35 2.34
N MET A 131 -16.25 -15.46 1.02
CA MET A 131 -15.92 -16.72 0.33
C MET A 131 -14.42 -16.99 0.23
N GLY A 132 -13.58 -16.07 0.70
CA GLY A 132 -12.13 -16.15 0.59
C GLY A 132 -11.60 -15.71 -0.78
N ALA A 133 -12.37 -14.95 -1.54
CA ALA A 133 -12.06 -14.54 -2.90
C ALA A 133 -12.08 -13.02 -3.07
N ALA A 134 -11.48 -12.52 -4.13
CA ALA A 134 -11.57 -11.14 -4.59
C ALA A 134 -11.48 -11.08 -6.11
N PHE A 135 -11.97 -9.99 -6.69
CA PHE A 135 -11.83 -9.71 -8.12
C PHE A 135 -11.11 -8.39 -8.33
N VAL A 136 -10.10 -8.38 -9.21
CA VAL A 136 -9.36 -7.17 -9.60
C VAL A 136 -9.29 -7.04 -11.12
N SER A 137 -9.40 -5.80 -11.58
CA SER A 137 -9.16 -5.44 -12.98
C SER A 137 -7.80 -4.78 -13.11
N THR A 138 -7.00 -5.23 -14.07
CA THR A 138 -5.61 -4.78 -14.23
C THR A 138 -5.15 -4.84 -15.68
N THR A 139 -4.13 -4.06 -16.01
CA THR A 139 -3.42 -4.18 -17.29
C THR A 139 -2.24 -5.16 -17.22
N GLN A 140 -1.91 -5.67 -16.01
CA GLN A 140 -0.86 -6.66 -15.83
C GLN A 140 -1.36 -8.05 -16.24
N GLN A 141 -0.65 -8.69 -17.14
CA GLN A 141 -0.90 -10.09 -17.48
C GLN A 141 -0.16 -10.98 -16.49
N LEU A 142 -0.92 -11.67 -15.66
CA LEU A 142 -0.40 -12.64 -14.70
C LEU A 142 -0.85 -14.03 -15.11
N PRO A 143 0.02 -15.05 -14.96
CA PRO A 143 -0.40 -16.42 -15.16
C PRO A 143 -1.35 -16.86 -14.03
N ARG A 144 -2.13 -17.91 -14.31
CA ARG A 144 -2.82 -18.66 -13.26
C ARG A 144 -1.78 -19.18 -12.27
N ASP A 145 -2.16 -19.29 -11.03
CA ASP A 145 -1.33 -19.66 -9.88
C ASP A 145 -0.26 -18.63 -9.46
N ALA A 146 -0.23 -17.45 -10.08
CA ALA A 146 0.62 -16.35 -9.61
C ALA A 146 0.24 -15.92 -8.19
N HIS A 147 1.24 -15.85 -7.29
CA HIS A 147 1.07 -15.25 -5.98
C HIS A 147 1.00 -13.73 -6.11
N VAL A 148 0.06 -13.12 -5.39
CA VAL A 148 -0.18 -11.68 -5.37
C VAL A 148 -0.48 -11.21 -3.96
N VAL A 149 -0.29 -9.92 -3.71
CA VAL A 149 -0.75 -9.26 -2.49
C VAL A 149 -1.89 -8.32 -2.84
N LEU A 150 -3.00 -8.41 -2.13
CA LEU A 150 -4.15 -7.54 -2.24
C LEU A 150 -4.20 -6.58 -1.04
N GLY A 151 -4.00 -5.30 -1.29
CA GLY A 151 -4.17 -4.22 -0.30
C GLY A 151 -5.59 -3.68 -0.33
N LEU A 152 -6.30 -3.82 0.78
CA LEU A 152 -7.62 -3.20 0.98
C LEU A 152 -7.44 -1.89 1.72
N VAL A 153 -7.59 -0.78 1.01
CA VAL A 153 -7.46 0.56 1.57
C VAL A 153 -8.80 1.00 2.13
N LEU A 154 -8.93 0.96 3.46
CA LEU A 154 -10.14 1.33 4.18
C LEU A 154 -10.08 2.82 4.52
N GLU A 155 -10.44 3.70 3.58
CA GLU A 155 -10.33 5.15 3.75
C GLU A 155 -11.17 5.67 4.91
N PHE A 156 -12.32 5.05 5.19
CA PHE A 156 -13.21 5.39 6.29
C PHE A 156 -12.59 5.18 7.68
N SER A 157 -11.53 4.37 7.80
CA SER A 157 -10.82 4.10 9.05
C SER A 157 -9.34 4.51 9.00
N GLY A 158 -8.85 4.91 7.82
CA GLY A 158 -7.44 5.23 7.62
C GLY A 158 -6.50 4.03 7.68
N GLN A 159 -7.02 2.82 7.52
CA GLN A 159 -6.25 1.57 7.59
C GLN A 159 -6.05 0.92 6.23
N VAL A 160 -5.01 0.12 6.13
CA VAL A 160 -4.78 -0.78 5.00
C VAL A 160 -4.64 -2.19 5.54
N VAL A 161 -5.39 -3.13 4.95
CA VAL A 161 -5.31 -4.56 5.26
C VAL A 161 -4.69 -5.25 4.05
N GLU A 162 -3.55 -5.92 4.23
CA GLU A 162 -2.91 -6.70 3.19
C GLU A 162 -3.27 -8.18 3.32
N LEU A 163 -3.68 -8.77 2.20
CA LEU A 163 -4.05 -10.18 2.10
C LEU A 163 -3.21 -10.85 1.02
N GLU A 164 -2.63 -11.98 1.35
CA GLU A 164 -1.97 -12.84 0.38
C GLU A 164 -3.02 -13.63 -0.40
N ALA A 165 -2.85 -13.67 -1.72
CA ALA A 165 -3.79 -14.35 -2.61
C ALA A 165 -3.06 -15.00 -3.79
N GLN A 166 -3.79 -15.86 -4.49
CA GLN A 166 -3.35 -16.54 -5.69
C GLN A 166 -4.34 -16.30 -6.82
N VAL A 167 -3.84 -16.07 -8.04
CA VAL A 167 -4.68 -15.95 -9.23
C VAL A 167 -5.25 -17.32 -9.58
N VAL A 168 -6.56 -17.50 -9.46
CA VAL A 168 -7.23 -18.76 -9.78
C VAL A 168 -7.86 -18.74 -11.17
N GLN A 169 -8.20 -17.56 -11.68
CA GLN A 169 -8.76 -17.41 -13.03
C GLN A 169 -8.39 -16.07 -13.62
N VAL A 170 -8.12 -16.07 -14.92
CA VAL A 170 -7.84 -14.87 -15.72
C VAL A 170 -8.98 -14.72 -16.74
N PHE A 171 -9.59 -13.56 -16.78
CA PHE A 171 -10.62 -13.20 -17.73
C PHE A 171 -9.99 -12.32 -18.81
N PRO A 172 -10.13 -12.67 -20.09
CA PRO A 172 -9.59 -11.87 -21.18
C PRO A 172 -10.22 -10.48 -21.23
N PRO A 173 -9.58 -9.49 -21.89
CA PRO A 173 -10.17 -8.19 -22.13
C PRO A 173 -11.51 -8.32 -22.85
N GLN A 174 -12.48 -7.48 -22.48
CA GLN A 174 -13.72 -7.37 -23.25
C GLN A 174 -13.46 -6.67 -24.59
N GLU A 175 -14.19 -7.05 -25.64
CA GLU A 175 -14.09 -6.40 -26.95
C GLU A 175 -14.29 -4.89 -26.82
N GLY A 176 -13.33 -4.10 -27.31
CA GLY A 176 -13.35 -2.62 -27.25
C GLY A 176 -12.69 -1.99 -26.02
N SER A 177 -12.20 -2.76 -25.05
CA SER A 177 -11.44 -2.28 -23.90
C SER A 177 -9.95 -2.63 -24.09
N GLU A 178 -9.12 -1.62 -24.29
CA GLU A 178 -7.67 -1.82 -24.42
C GLU A 178 -7.09 -2.48 -23.16
N ALA A 179 -6.60 -3.71 -23.32
CA ALA A 179 -5.67 -4.41 -22.43
C ALA A 179 -6.06 -4.63 -20.94
N VAL A 180 -7.29 -4.37 -20.51
CA VAL A 180 -7.71 -4.64 -19.12
C VAL A 180 -8.19 -6.08 -18.99
N VAL A 181 -7.48 -6.87 -18.18
CA VAL A 181 -7.85 -8.24 -17.82
C VAL A 181 -8.49 -8.27 -16.43
N GLY A 182 -9.41 -9.20 -16.21
CA GLY A 182 -9.96 -9.50 -14.90
C GLY A 182 -9.18 -10.65 -14.25
N LEU A 183 -8.89 -10.53 -12.96
CA LEU A 183 -8.25 -11.59 -12.19
C LEU A 183 -9.17 -11.99 -11.04
N ALA A 184 -9.57 -13.26 -10.98
CA ALA A 184 -10.14 -13.83 -9.77
C ALA A 184 -9.02 -14.32 -8.87
N LEU A 185 -9.03 -13.83 -7.64
CA LEU A 185 -8.05 -14.11 -6.60
C LEU A 185 -8.68 -14.99 -5.51
N LEU A 186 -7.92 -15.95 -5.01
CA LEU A 186 -8.29 -16.75 -3.83
C LEU A 186 -7.29 -16.45 -2.73
N PHE A 187 -7.76 -16.12 -1.53
CA PHE A 187 -6.89 -15.86 -0.39
C PHE A 187 -6.17 -17.15 0.02
N THR A 188 -4.85 -17.06 0.22
CA THR A 188 -4.02 -18.22 0.58
C THR A 188 -4.35 -18.73 1.99
N ASP A 189 -4.74 -17.83 2.91
CA ASP A 189 -5.22 -18.15 4.25
C ASP A 189 -6.56 -17.44 4.50
N ARG A 190 -7.66 -18.16 4.27
CA ARG A 190 -9.02 -17.65 4.47
C ARG A 190 -9.32 -17.28 5.91
N ALA A 191 -8.85 -18.08 6.88
CA ALA A 191 -9.12 -17.84 8.29
C ALA A 191 -8.42 -16.57 8.78
N ARG A 192 -7.17 -16.37 8.37
CA ARG A 192 -6.42 -15.15 8.63
C ARG A 192 -7.07 -13.94 7.95
N ALA A 193 -7.49 -14.06 6.69
CA ALA A 193 -8.19 -13.00 5.99
C ALA A 193 -9.46 -12.57 6.73
N GLU A 194 -10.30 -13.53 7.14
CA GLU A 194 -11.51 -13.26 7.92
C GLU A 194 -11.19 -12.55 9.24
N SER A 195 -10.20 -13.01 9.98
CA SER A 195 -9.75 -12.38 11.23
C SER A 195 -9.31 -10.93 11.05
N LEU A 196 -8.60 -10.63 9.95
CA LEU A 196 -8.13 -9.29 9.63
C LEU A 196 -9.25 -8.35 9.16
N LEU A 197 -10.27 -8.88 8.48
CA LEU A 197 -11.36 -8.07 7.89
C LEU A 197 -12.52 -7.84 8.86
N ARG A 198 -12.78 -8.80 9.75
CA ARG A 198 -13.90 -8.78 10.70
C ARG A 198 -14.01 -7.50 11.53
N PRO A 199 -12.93 -6.93 12.08
CA PRO A 199 -13.01 -5.69 12.88
C PRO A 199 -13.59 -4.49 12.10
N TRP A 200 -13.53 -4.50 10.78
CA TRP A 200 -13.94 -3.39 9.92
C TRP A 200 -15.37 -3.49 9.43
N LEU A 201 -16.04 -4.63 9.67
CA LEU A 201 -17.43 -4.81 9.28
C LEU A 201 -18.41 -3.99 10.13
N GLY A 202 -17.99 -3.54 11.32
CA GLY A 202 -18.87 -2.90 12.28
C GLY A 202 -19.65 -3.94 13.09
N GLN A 203 -20.10 -3.55 14.28
CA GLN A 203 -21.11 -4.33 15.01
C GLN A 203 -22.44 -4.08 14.32
N GLY A 204 -23.07 -5.15 13.79
CA GLY A 204 -24.45 -5.13 13.35
C GLY A 204 -25.39 -4.93 14.54
#